data_8ffc1b67a9d685a539a1f0c7d5fde2f6
#
_entry.id   8ffc1b67a9d685a539a1f0c7d5fde2f6
#
_cell.length_a   1.000
_cell.length_b   1.000
_cell.length_c   1.000
_cell.angle_alpha   90.00
_cell.angle_beta   90.00
_cell.angle_gamma   90.00
#
_symmetry.space_group_name_H-M   'P 1'
#
loop_
_entity.id
_entity.type
_entity.pdbx_description
1 polymer ?
#
loop_
_entity_poly.entity_id
_entity_poly.type
_entity_poly.pdbx_seq_one_letter_code
_entity_poly.pdbx_strand_id
1 'polypeptide(L)'
;MTLIPFLGGVDLGVFYWVISLLGIVGMVNAVNFTDGIDGLNASVTFFASLIFMVIAGVLGASGMGILAAATAGGCLGFLIWNFNPAKVFMGDTGSLFLGGMVCALGYGLNLPVLILPVGIIYIVEILSVVLQVTYFKATGGKRLFKMSPIHHHFEMCGWSEVKICTVFSLITLLFGVLSVASVWFGL
;
A
#
# COMPACT_ATOMS: atom_id res chain seq x y z
N MET A 1 13.26 14.33 -12.46
CA MET A 1 12.12 14.21 -13.39
C MET A 1 11.37 12.92 -13.05
N THR A 2 10.07 12.97 -12.90
CA THR A 2 9.22 11.79 -12.62
C THR A 2 8.19 11.66 -13.73
N LEU A 3 7.83 10.42 -14.10
CA LEU A 3 6.78 10.18 -15.08
C LEU A 3 5.42 10.16 -14.40
N ILE A 4 4.45 10.83 -15.01
CA ILE A 4 3.05 10.79 -14.60
C ILE A 4 2.23 10.38 -15.82
N PRO A 5 1.47 9.27 -15.77
CA PRO A 5 0.63 8.87 -16.89
C PRO A 5 -0.27 10.04 -17.35
N PHE A 6 -0.43 10.19 -18.65
CA PHE A 6 -1.16 11.27 -19.35
C PHE A 6 -0.55 12.68 -19.26
N LEU A 7 0.39 12.95 -18.33
CA LEU A 7 1.04 14.26 -18.18
C LEU A 7 2.51 14.24 -18.64
N GLY A 8 3.09 13.05 -18.83
CA GLY A 8 4.48 12.90 -19.22
C GLY A 8 5.47 13.16 -18.08
N GLY A 9 6.66 13.62 -18.44
CA GLY A 9 7.73 13.91 -17.49
C GLY A 9 7.54 15.26 -16.79
N VAL A 10 7.44 15.23 -15.47
CA VAL A 10 7.36 16.44 -14.63
C VAL A 10 8.68 16.64 -13.88
N ASP A 11 9.24 17.83 -13.96
CA ASP A 11 10.43 18.20 -13.18
C ASP A 11 10.02 19.07 -11.98
N LEU A 12 10.17 18.49 -10.79
CA LEU A 12 9.89 19.15 -9.52
C LEU A 12 11.15 19.81 -8.90
N GLY A 13 12.30 19.74 -9.60
CA GLY A 13 13.55 20.28 -9.09
C GLY A 13 13.90 19.73 -7.70
N VAL A 14 14.35 20.65 -6.80
CA VAL A 14 14.72 20.29 -5.41
C VAL A 14 13.55 19.77 -4.59
N PHE A 15 12.33 20.19 -4.89
CA PHE A 15 11.12 19.73 -4.19
C PHE A 15 10.85 18.24 -4.38
N TYR A 16 11.34 17.65 -5.48
CA TYR A 16 11.24 16.21 -5.69
C TYR A 16 11.81 15.41 -4.52
N TRP A 17 12.98 15.80 -4.02
CA TRP A 17 13.64 15.10 -2.92
C TRP A 17 12.87 15.19 -1.61
N VAL A 18 12.35 16.38 -1.31
CA VAL A 18 11.57 16.61 -0.07
C VAL A 18 10.26 15.82 -0.12
N ILE A 19 9.52 15.89 -1.24
CA ILE A 19 8.25 15.19 -1.43
C ILE A 19 8.49 13.67 -1.39
N SER A 20 9.56 13.18 -2.05
CA SER A 20 9.91 11.77 -2.05
C SER A 20 10.25 11.26 -0.65
N LEU A 21 11.05 12.00 0.12
CA LEU A 21 11.40 11.62 1.48
C LEU A 21 10.13 11.50 2.36
N LEU A 22 9.28 12.52 2.34
CA LEU A 22 8.04 12.53 3.10
C LEU A 22 7.09 11.41 2.63
N GLY A 23 6.99 11.20 1.32
CA GLY A 23 6.18 10.15 0.72
C GLY A 23 6.65 8.74 1.11
N ILE A 24 7.96 8.49 1.06
CA ILE A 24 8.54 7.20 1.46
C ILE A 24 8.31 6.95 2.95
N VAL A 25 8.64 7.90 3.81
CA VAL A 25 8.44 7.76 5.25
C VAL A 25 6.96 7.56 5.58
N GLY A 26 6.08 8.34 4.94
CA GLY A 26 4.63 8.21 5.11
C GLY A 26 4.12 6.83 4.66
N MET A 27 4.54 6.35 3.49
CA MET A 27 4.10 5.06 2.95
C MET A 27 4.62 3.88 3.78
N VAL A 28 5.89 3.91 4.19
CA VAL A 28 6.48 2.85 5.04
C VAL A 28 5.71 2.73 6.35
N ASN A 29 5.37 3.86 6.99
CA ASN A 29 4.54 3.84 8.19
C ASN A 29 3.09 3.41 7.90
N ALA A 30 2.52 3.79 6.75
CA ALA A 30 1.17 3.38 6.36
C ALA A 30 1.06 1.86 6.20
N VAL A 31 2.06 1.23 5.58
CA VAL A 31 2.16 -0.23 5.47
C VAL A 31 2.31 -0.89 6.85
N ASN A 32 3.11 -0.30 7.74
CA ASN A 32 3.25 -0.78 9.11
C ASN A 32 1.91 -0.69 9.89
N PHE A 33 1.15 0.39 9.76
CA PHE A 33 -0.18 0.50 10.37
C PHE A 33 -1.19 -0.51 9.82
N THR A 34 -0.99 -1.02 8.61
CA THR A 34 -1.87 -2.02 7.99
C THR A 34 -1.65 -3.43 8.56
N ASP A 35 -0.57 -3.66 9.31
CA ASP A 35 -0.24 -4.96 9.94
C ASP A 35 -0.95 -5.14 11.30
N GLY A 36 -2.25 -4.87 11.36
CA GLY A 36 -3.03 -4.91 12.61
C GLY A 36 -3.96 -6.11 12.78
N ILE A 37 -4.24 -6.88 11.72
CA ILE A 37 -5.05 -8.10 11.75
C ILE A 37 -4.43 -9.18 10.87
N ASP A 38 -4.83 -10.44 11.13
CA ASP A 38 -4.28 -11.62 10.46
C ASP A 38 -4.35 -11.53 8.92
N GLY A 39 -3.21 -11.62 8.27
CA GLY A 39 -3.10 -11.69 6.81
C GLY A 39 -3.32 -10.39 6.04
N LEU A 40 -3.74 -9.30 6.67
CA LEU A 40 -4.12 -8.07 5.97
C LEU A 40 -2.97 -7.47 5.19
N ASN A 41 -1.87 -7.15 5.88
CA ASN A 41 -0.72 -6.50 5.25
C ASN A 41 -0.12 -7.35 4.12
N ALA A 42 0.08 -8.65 4.39
CA ALA A 42 0.64 -9.57 3.39
C ALA A 42 -0.28 -9.73 2.17
N SER A 43 -1.61 -9.77 2.36
CA SER A 43 -2.58 -9.87 1.26
C SER A 43 -2.60 -8.61 0.39
N VAL A 44 -2.66 -7.44 1.00
CA VAL A 44 -2.63 -6.16 0.26
C VAL A 44 -1.31 -6.00 -0.47
N THR A 45 -0.17 -6.30 0.18
CA THR A 45 1.15 -6.21 -0.45
C THR A 45 1.33 -7.23 -1.58
N PHE A 46 0.77 -8.43 -1.46
CA PHE A 46 0.76 -9.41 -2.52
C PHE A 46 0.12 -8.84 -3.80
N PHE A 47 -1.09 -8.30 -3.71
CA PHE A 47 -1.77 -7.72 -4.87
C PHE A 47 -1.06 -6.47 -5.40
N ALA A 48 -0.59 -5.58 -4.53
CA ALA A 48 0.19 -4.41 -4.94
C ALA A 48 1.46 -4.82 -5.73
N SER A 49 2.16 -5.85 -5.26
CA SER A 49 3.35 -6.37 -5.93
C SER A 49 3.03 -7.02 -7.28
N LEU A 50 1.93 -7.77 -7.40
CA LEU A 50 1.47 -8.31 -8.69
C LEU A 50 1.17 -7.19 -9.69
N ILE A 51 0.54 -6.11 -9.26
CA ILE A 51 0.27 -4.94 -10.11
C ILE A 51 1.57 -4.31 -10.59
N PHE A 52 2.53 -4.07 -9.71
CA PHE A 52 3.85 -3.53 -10.11
C PHE A 52 4.61 -4.50 -11.03
N MET A 53 4.46 -5.82 -10.86
CA MET A 53 5.03 -6.82 -11.77
C MET A 53 4.44 -6.66 -13.18
N VAL A 54 3.12 -6.49 -13.31
CA VAL A 54 2.47 -6.26 -14.61
C VAL A 54 2.91 -4.94 -15.22
N ILE A 55 2.95 -3.85 -14.44
CA ILE A 55 3.46 -2.55 -14.91
C ILE A 55 4.90 -2.66 -15.38
N ALA A 56 5.77 -3.36 -14.64
CA ALA A 56 7.15 -3.61 -15.04
C ALA A 56 7.24 -4.37 -16.38
N GLY A 57 6.35 -5.35 -16.58
CA GLY A 57 6.22 -6.07 -17.86
C GLY A 57 5.82 -5.16 -19.00
N VAL A 58 4.84 -4.28 -18.82
CA VAL A 58 4.42 -3.29 -19.84
C VAL A 58 5.56 -2.34 -20.21
N LEU A 59 6.37 -1.94 -19.23
CA LEU A 59 7.50 -1.02 -19.43
C LEU A 59 8.80 -1.71 -19.89
N GLY A 60 8.83 -3.04 -19.98
CA GLY A 60 10.06 -3.79 -20.28
C GLY A 60 11.11 -3.75 -19.16
N ALA A 61 10.74 -3.37 -17.94
CA ALA A 61 11.63 -3.23 -16.80
C ALA A 61 11.82 -4.57 -16.06
N SER A 62 12.52 -5.54 -16.69
CA SER A 62 12.65 -6.91 -16.22
C SER A 62 13.18 -7.02 -14.78
N GLY A 63 14.17 -6.20 -14.40
CA GLY A 63 14.71 -6.19 -13.04
C GLY A 63 13.67 -5.84 -11.98
N MET A 64 12.84 -4.83 -12.23
CA MET A 64 11.74 -4.45 -11.33
C MET A 64 10.64 -5.51 -11.33
N GLY A 65 10.38 -6.14 -12.49
CA GLY A 65 9.44 -7.26 -12.58
C GLY A 65 9.85 -8.46 -11.73
N ILE A 66 11.13 -8.83 -11.72
CA ILE A 66 11.68 -9.90 -10.87
C ILE A 66 11.54 -9.52 -9.39
N LEU A 67 11.88 -8.28 -9.03
CA LEU A 67 11.78 -7.81 -7.65
C LEU A 67 10.32 -7.84 -7.16
N ALA A 68 9.39 -7.37 -7.99
CA ALA A 68 7.95 -7.41 -7.70
C ALA A 68 7.42 -8.84 -7.56
N ALA A 69 7.83 -9.75 -8.46
CA ALA A 69 7.47 -11.16 -8.39
C ALA A 69 8.01 -11.83 -7.11
N ALA A 70 9.26 -11.53 -6.74
CA ALA A 70 9.87 -12.05 -5.52
C ALA A 70 9.12 -11.55 -4.26
N THR A 71 8.74 -10.26 -4.23
CA THR A 71 7.94 -9.69 -3.13
C THR A 71 6.57 -10.35 -3.05
N ALA A 72 5.88 -10.50 -4.18
CA ALA A 72 4.58 -11.20 -4.23
C ALA A 72 4.71 -12.65 -3.75
N GLY A 73 5.72 -13.39 -4.23
CA GLY A 73 5.99 -14.77 -3.82
C GLY A 73 6.30 -14.89 -2.33
N GLY A 74 7.06 -13.95 -1.77
CA GLY A 74 7.35 -13.87 -0.34
C GLY A 74 6.07 -13.63 0.49
N CYS A 75 5.23 -12.69 0.08
CA CYS A 75 3.94 -12.44 0.72
C CYS A 75 3.02 -13.66 0.66
N LEU A 76 2.93 -14.33 -0.51
CA LEU A 76 2.12 -15.54 -0.67
C LEU A 76 2.61 -16.68 0.22
N GLY A 77 3.93 -16.89 0.28
CA GLY A 77 4.53 -17.90 1.17
C GLY A 77 4.28 -17.60 2.65
N PHE A 78 4.37 -16.32 3.04
CA PHE A 78 4.08 -15.87 4.40
C PHE A 78 2.61 -16.04 4.78
N LEU A 79 1.67 -15.79 3.85
CA LEU A 79 0.23 -15.96 4.05
C LEU A 79 -0.18 -17.38 4.43
N ILE A 80 0.59 -18.42 4.05
CA ILE A 80 0.33 -19.80 4.48
C ILE A 80 0.31 -19.90 6.02
N TRP A 81 1.08 -19.06 6.71
CA TRP A 81 1.21 -19.07 8.15
C TRP A 81 0.55 -17.88 8.85
N ASN A 82 0.36 -16.78 8.13
CA ASN A 82 -0.16 -15.52 8.67
C ASN A 82 -1.64 -15.30 8.36
N PHE A 83 -2.26 -16.06 7.43
CA PHE A 83 -3.70 -15.93 7.19
C PHE A 83 -4.51 -16.45 8.38
N ASN A 84 -5.69 -15.85 8.60
CA ASN A 84 -6.54 -16.13 9.78
C ASN A 84 -6.97 -17.62 9.86
N PRO A 85 -6.76 -18.29 11.01
CA PRO A 85 -6.07 -17.83 12.22
C PRO A 85 -4.53 -17.88 12.07
N ALA A 86 -3.87 -16.75 12.32
CA ALA A 86 -2.43 -16.64 12.13
C ALA A 86 -1.64 -17.49 13.14
N LYS A 87 -0.55 -18.09 12.63
CA LYS A 87 0.43 -18.85 13.43
C LYS A 87 1.75 -18.10 13.57
N VAL A 88 1.99 -17.12 12.70
CA VAL A 88 3.22 -16.30 12.67
C VAL A 88 2.83 -14.87 12.36
N PHE A 89 3.45 -13.92 13.03
CA PHE A 89 3.26 -12.48 12.83
C PHE A 89 4.50 -11.86 12.19
N MET A 90 4.27 -10.83 11.36
CA MET A 90 5.31 -10.16 10.59
C MET A 90 6.19 -9.26 11.45
N GLY A 91 5.57 -8.52 12.38
CA GLY A 91 6.20 -7.50 13.21
C GLY A 91 6.72 -6.32 12.39
N ASP A 92 7.27 -5.33 13.10
CA ASP A 92 7.76 -4.09 12.48
C ASP A 92 8.86 -4.34 11.44
N THR A 93 9.72 -5.33 11.66
CA THR A 93 10.79 -5.67 10.72
C THR A 93 10.24 -6.06 9.34
N GLY A 94 9.19 -6.87 9.31
CA GLY A 94 8.57 -7.30 8.07
C GLY A 94 7.70 -6.21 7.44
N SER A 95 6.85 -5.57 8.22
CA SER A 95 5.92 -4.56 7.71
C SER A 95 6.62 -3.30 7.19
N LEU A 96 7.66 -2.82 7.89
CA LEU A 96 8.49 -1.70 7.41
C LEU A 96 9.29 -2.09 6.16
N PHE A 97 9.81 -3.34 6.10
CA PHE A 97 10.47 -3.86 4.91
C PHE A 97 9.51 -3.87 3.71
N LEU A 98 8.28 -4.37 3.86
CA LEU A 98 7.29 -4.39 2.79
C LEU A 98 6.91 -2.97 2.34
N GLY A 99 6.81 -2.02 3.27
CA GLY A 99 6.60 -0.61 2.94
C GLY A 99 7.73 -0.03 2.10
N GLY A 100 8.98 -0.35 2.47
CA GLY A 100 10.17 -0.02 1.68
C GLY A 100 10.14 -0.64 0.28
N MET A 101 9.70 -1.90 0.16
CA MET A 101 9.56 -2.60 -1.13
C MET A 101 8.52 -1.96 -2.05
N VAL A 102 7.34 -1.59 -1.52
CA VAL A 102 6.30 -0.87 -2.29
C VAL A 102 6.85 0.45 -2.84
N CYS A 103 7.56 1.20 -2.00
CA CYS A 103 8.23 2.43 -2.45
C CYS A 103 9.31 2.14 -3.51
N ALA A 104 10.17 1.15 -3.28
CA ALA A 104 11.25 0.79 -4.19
C ALA A 104 10.72 0.40 -5.58
N LEU A 105 9.59 -0.32 -5.65
CA LEU A 105 8.95 -0.69 -6.91
C LEU A 105 8.43 0.54 -7.66
N GLY A 106 7.73 1.46 -7.01
CA GLY A 106 7.21 2.67 -7.63
C GLY A 106 8.32 3.62 -8.12
N TYR A 107 9.34 3.86 -7.28
CA TYR A 107 10.48 4.71 -7.65
C TYR A 107 11.39 4.04 -8.68
N GLY A 108 11.63 2.72 -8.56
CA GLY A 108 12.45 1.96 -9.50
C GLY A 108 11.87 1.88 -10.91
N LEU A 109 10.54 1.99 -11.03
CA LEU A 109 9.84 2.12 -12.33
C LEU A 109 9.75 3.57 -12.82
N ASN A 110 10.32 4.53 -12.08
CA ASN A 110 10.18 5.96 -12.34
C ASN A 110 8.71 6.47 -12.35
N LEU A 111 7.83 5.77 -11.67
CA LEU A 111 6.40 6.05 -11.55
C LEU A 111 5.96 6.15 -10.07
N PRO A 112 6.62 6.98 -9.23
CA PRO A 112 6.29 7.05 -7.80
C PRO A 112 4.84 7.48 -7.55
N VAL A 113 4.22 8.21 -8.47
CA VAL A 113 2.81 8.61 -8.36
C VAL A 113 1.86 7.40 -8.30
N LEU A 114 2.23 6.27 -8.91
CA LEU A 114 1.41 5.06 -8.89
C LEU A 114 1.40 4.35 -7.52
N ILE A 115 2.33 4.70 -6.62
CA ILE A 115 2.28 4.23 -5.23
C ILE A 115 0.97 4.67 -4.57
N LEU A 116 0.40 5.81 -4.96
CA LEU A 116 -0.85 6.32 -4.40
C LEU A 116 -2.05 5.42 -4.73
N PRO A 117 -2.41 5.16 -6.01
CA PRO A 117 -3.53 4.29 -6.31
C PRO A 117 -3.25 2.80 -5.99
N VAL A 118 -2.06 2.28 -6.25
CA VAL A 118 -1.71 0.88 -5.91
C VAL A 118 -1.70 0.67 -4.40
N GLY A 119 -1.24 1.66 -3.63
CA GLY A 119 -1.21 1.64 -2.17
C GLY A 119 -2.41 2.29 -1.50
N ILE A 120 -3.57 2.40 -2.18
CA ILE A 120 -4.73 3.14 -1.69
C ILE A 120 -5.19 2.67 -0.30
N ILE A 121 -5.12 1.38 -0.02
CA ILE A 121 -5.48 0.84 1.29
C ILE A 121 -4.55 1.36 2.37
N TYR A 122 -3.23 1.36 2.16
CA TYR A 122 -2.28 1.90 3.13
C TYR A 122 -2.56 3.39 3.43
N ILE A 123 -2.90 4.15 2.37
CA ILE A 123 -3.24 5.57 2.53
C ILE A 123 -4.51 5.73 3.35
N VAL A 124 -5.55 4.93 3.10
CA VAL A 124 -6.79 4.96 3.88
C VAL A 124 -6.53 4.59 5.35
N GLU A 125 -5.68 3.59 5.61
CA GLU A 125 -5.28 3.20 6.96
C GLU A 125 -4.64 4.37 7.72
N ILE A 126 -3.58 4.95 7.19
CA ILE A 126 -2.87 6.04 7.87
C ILE A 126 -3.74 7.29 7.98
N LEU A 127 -4.51 7.64 6.94
CA LEU A 127 -5.41 8.79 6.98
C LEU A 127 -6.51 8.62 8.03
N SER A 128 -7.01 7.40 8.23
CA SER A 128 -7.99 7.14 9.29
C SER A 128 -7.44 7.44 10.68
N VAL A 129 -6.15 7.15 10.90
CA VAL A 129 -5.47 7.48 12.17
C VAL A 129 -5.30 8.99 12.31
N VAL A 130 -4.81 9.67 11.27
CA VAL A 130 -4.62 11.12 11.29
C VAL A 130 -5.95 11.85 11.54
N LEU A 131 -7.00 11.47 10.83
CA LEU A 131 -8.34 12.04 10.99
C LEU A 131 -8.90 11.78 12.39
N GLN A 132 -8.78 10.55 12.90
CA GLN A 132 -9.23 10.19 14.24
C GLN A 132 -8.54 11.03 15.31
N VAL A 133 -7.21 11.12 15.27
CA VAL A 133 -6.42 11.85 16.27
C VAL A 133 -6.73 13.36 16.21
N THR A 134 -6.81 13.91 14.99
CA THR A 134 -7.11 15.34 14.80
C THR A 134 -8.51 15.68 15.29
N TYR A 135 -9.51 14.88 14.92
CA TYR A 135 -10.90 15.06 15.36
C TYR A 135 -11.04 14.91 16.88
N PHE A 136 -10.40 13.89 17.45
CA PHE A 136 -10.42 13.65 18.90
C PHE A 136 -9.87 14.85 19.69
N LYS A 137 -8.73 15.40 19.23
CA LYS A 137 -8.13 16.58 19.86
C LYS A 137 -9.00 17.84 19.67
N ALA A 138 -9.55 18.04 18.46
CA ALA A 138 -10.35 19.24 18.15
C ALA A 138 -11.73 19.24 18.87
N THR A 139 -12.28 18.06 19.19
CA THR A 139 -13.62 17.94 19.79
C THR A 139 -13.62 17.62 21.29
N GLY A 140 -12.45 17.63 21.93
CA GLY A 140 -12.33 17.36 23.36
C GLY A 140 -12.68 15.89 23.73
N GLY A 141 -12.35 14.92 22.87
CA GLY A 141 -12.46 13.50 23.18
C GLY A 141 -13.52 12.70 22.39
N LYS A 142 -14.20 13.32 21.41
CA LYS A 142 -15.15 12.59 20.55
C LYS A 142 -14.38 11.77 19.50
N ARG A 143 -14.91 10.60 19.18
CA ARG A 143 -14.32 9.70 18.16
C ARG A 143 -15.08 9.84 16.84
N LEU A 144 -14.33 9.89 15.71
CA LEU A 144 -14.88 9.86 14.37
C LEU A 144 -15.20 8.41 13.94
N PHE A 145 -14.25 7.52 14.13
CA PHE A 145 -14.37 6.08 13.91
C PHE A 145 -14.49 5.37 15.26
N LYS A 146 -15.10 4.20 15.30
CA LYS A 146 -15.16 3.36 16.52
C LYS A 146 -13.75 3.07 17.05
N MET A 147 -12.82 2.78 16.12
CA MET A 147 -11.40 2.58 16.36
C MET A 147 -10.60 2.96 15.11
N SER A 148 -9.33 3.30 15.23
CA SER A 148 -8.37 3.48 14.13
C SER A 148 -7.10 2.67 14.42
N PRO A 149 -6.41 2.16 13.39
CA PRO A 149 -6.67 2.30 11.94
C PRO A 149 -8.02 1.74 11.50
N ILE A 150 -8.41 1.98 10.22
CA ILE A 150 -9.79 1.75 9.74
C ILE A 150 -10.21 0.28 9.74
N HIS A 151 -9.28 -0.67 9.59
CA HIS A 151 -9.59 -2.10 9.69
C HIS A 151 -10.22 -2.45 11.04
N HIS A 152 -9.74 -1.88 12.16
CA HIS A 152 -10.32 -2.08 13.48
C HIS A 152 -11.73 -1.47 13.59
N HIS A 153 -12.02 -0.39 12.85
CA HIS A 153 -13.38 0.13 12.78
C HIS A 153 -14.34 -0.92 12.22
N PHE A 154 -13.94 -1.61 11.13
CA PHE A 154 -14.75 -2.66 10.52
C PHE A 154 -14.90 -3.90 11.41
N GLU A 155 -13.84 -4.30 12.14
CA GLU A 155 -13.95 -5.36 13.15
C GLU A 155 -15.01 -5.00 14.21
N MET A 156 -14.96 -3.76 14.73
CA MET A 156 -15.96 -3.27 15.69
C MET A 156 -17.35 -3.08 15.07
N CYS A 157 -17.49 -3.13 13.76
CA CYS A 157 -18.75 -3.21 13.04
C CYS A 157 -19.21 -4.66 12.77
N GLY A 158 -18.44 -5.67 13.23
CA GLY A 158 -18.79 -7.09 13.13
C GLY A 158 -18.31 -7.76 11.86
N TRP A 159 -17.36 -7.18 11.13
CA TRP A 159 -16.70 -7.86 10.01
C TRP A 159 -15.65 -8.83 10.53
N SER A 160 -15.57 -10.01 9.92
CA SER A 160 -14.46 -10.94 10.19
C SER A 160 -13.18 -10.43 9.52
N GLU A 161 -12.02 -10.77 10.09
CA GLU A 161 -10.71 -10.45 9.52
C GLU A 161 -10.57 -10.93 8.08
N VAL A 162 -11.02 -12.16 7.79
CA VAL A 162 -11.03 -12.70 6.42
C VAL A 162 -11.83 -11.81 5.47
N LYS A 163 -12.99 -11.29 5.91
CA LYS A 163 -13.80 -10.37 5.09
C LYS A 163 -13.06 -9.06 4.86
N ILE A 164 -12.42 -8.49 5.88
CA ILE A 164 -11.64 -7.25 5.74
C ILE A 164 -10.49 -7.46 4.78
N CYS A 165 -9.68 -8.51 4.97
CA CYS A 165 -8.58 -8.87 4.08
C CYS A 165 -9.05 -9.01 2.62
N THR A 166 -10.15 -9.72 2.39
CA THR A 166 -10.68 -9.94 1.04
C THR A 166 -11.12 -8.63 0.40
N VAL A 167 -11.91 -7.81 1.10
CA VAL A 167 -12.43 -6.55 0.56
C VAL A 167 -11.29 -5.58 0.27
N PHE A 168 -10.32 -5.44 1.19
CA PHE A 168 -9.19 -4.54 1.01
C PHE A 168 -8.27 -4.99 -0.13
N SER A 169 -8.04 -6.29 -0.26
CA SER A 169 -7.30 -6.86 -1.39
C SER A 169 -8.01 -6.62 -2.73
N LEU A 170 -9.34 -6.76 -2.78
CA LEU A 170 -10.10 -6.46 -3.99
C LEU A 170 -10.08 -4.98 -4.36
N ILE A 171 -10.12 -4.08 -3.38
CA ILE A 171 -9.95 -2.64 -3.61
C ILE A 171 -8.55 -2.36 -4.16
N THR A 172 -7.49 -2.94 -3.58
CA THR A 172 -6.12 -2.82 -4.09
C THR A 172 -6.02 -3.31 -5.52
N LEU A 173 -6.62 -4.46 -5.83
CA LEU A 173 -6.65 -5.01 -7.20
C LEU A 173 -7.38 -4.07 -8.17
N LEU A 174 -8.52 -3.53 -7.79
CA LEU A 174 -9.31 -2.60 -8.63
C LEU A 174 -8.48 -1.36 -8.98
N PHE A 175 -7.94 -0.67 -7.98
CA PHE A 175 -7.11 0.51 -8.21
C PHE A 175 -5.79 0.18 -8.92
N GLY A 176 -5.27 -1.02 -8.68
CA GLY A 176 -4.12 -1.55 -9.39
C GLY A 176 -4.39 -1.74 -10.88
N VAL A 177 -5.51 -2.35 -11.26
CA VAL A 177 -5.91 -2.51 -12.67
C VAL A 177 -6.08 -1.14 -13.34
N LEU A 178 -6.68 -0.16 -12.66
CA LEU A 178 -6.77 1.21 -13.17
C LEU A 178 -5.37 1.83 -13.36
N SER A 179 -4.43 1.53 -12.47
CA SER A 179 -3.02 1.97 -12.59
C SER A 179 -2.33 1.33 -13.79
N VAL A 180 -2.53 0.03 -14.03
CA VAL A 180 -2.02 -0.64 -15.26
C VAL A 180 -2.59 0.01 -16.50
N ALA A 181 -3.91 0.23 -16.53
CA ALA A 181 -4.56 0.90 -17.66
C ALA A 181 -4.02 2.31 -17.90
N SER A 182 -3.76 3.07 -16.83
CA SER A 182 -3.18 4.42 -16.95
C SER A 182 -1.76 4.42 -17.55
N VAL A 183 -0.97 3.39 -17.27
CA VAL A 183 0.35 3.21 -17.87
C VAL A 183 0.23 2.78 -19.34
N TRP A 184 -0.66 1.83 -19.62
CA TRP A 184 -0.86 1.29 -20.97
C TRP A 184 -1.34 2.33 -21.97
N PHE A 185 -2.25 3.23 -21.56
CA PHE A 185 -2.82 4.24 -22.46
C PHE A 185 -2.22 5.64 -22.27
N GLY A 186 -1.45 5.87 -21.20
CA GLY A 186 -0.99 7.20 -20.81
C GLY A 186 0.52 7.43 -20.94
N LEU A 187 1.31 6.43 -21.30
CA LEU A 187 2.73 6.51 -21.61
C LEU A 187 3.00 5.97 -23.01
#